data_8d49788d17298366ecde8c5d64c3e81f
#
_entry.id   8d49788d17298366ecde8c5d64c3e81f
#
_cell.length_a   1.000
_cell.length_b   1.000
_cell.length_c   1.000
_cell.angle_alpha   90.00
_cell.angle_beta   90.00
_cell.angle_gamma   90.00
#
_symmetry.space_group_name_H-M   'P 1'
#
loop_
_entity.id
_entity.type
_entity.pdbx_description
1 polymer ?
#
loop_
_entity_poly.entity_id
_entity_poly.type
_entity_poly.pdbx_seq_one_letter_code
_entity_poly.pdbx_strand_id
1 'polypeptide(L)'
;MKNKNTLKCANLDEIYHQDCLEFLKNQKANSINLIVTSPPYADQRKKTYGGIPVKDYVDWFLPISLELKRVLKPTGSFVLNIKEKAVDGERATYVLELILEMRKQGWLWVEEYVWHKKNSFPGKWPNRFRDSWERCLHFTKQKNIMLD
;
A
#
# COMPACT_ATOMS: atom_id res chain seq x y z
N MET A 1 31.28 16.97 -13.81
CA MET A 1 31.19 15.50 -13.74
C MET A 1 29.78 15.15 -13.27
N LYS A 2 28.95 14.56 -14.15
CA LYS A 2 27.59 14.14 -13.78
C LYS A 2 27.70 12.82 -13.01
N ASN A 3 27.42 12.85 -11.70
CA ASN A 3 27.26 11.63 -10.91
C ASN A 3 26.11 10.83 -11.56
N LYS A 4 26.46 9.75 -12.27
CA LYS A 4 25.50 8.74 -12.68
C LYS A 4 25.04 8.05 -11.39
N ASN A 5 23.89 8.44 -10.85
CA ASN A 5 23.22 7.69 -9.78
C ASN A 5 22.96 6.29 -10.31
N THR A 6 23.85 5.36 -10.00
CA THR A 6 23.71 3.96 -10.37
C THR A 6 22.64 3.38 -9.47
N LEU A 7 21.46 3.08 -10.02
CA LEU A 7 20.38 2.42 -9.29
C LEU A 7 20.90 1.10 -8.72
N LYS A 8 20.61 0.83 -7.44
CA LYS A 8 21.11 -0.34 -6.71
C LYS A 8 19.96 -1.33 -6.45
N CYS A 9 20.29 -2.58 -6.22
CA CYS A 9 19.38 -3.50 -5.53
C CYS A 9 19.50 -3.26 -4.03
N ALA A 10 18.39 -3.38 -3.30
CA ALA A 10 18.43 -3.41 -1.85
C ALA A 10 19.29 -4.60 -1.38
N ASN A 11 20.10 -4.40 -0.35
CA ASN A 11 20.80 -5.51 0.26
C ASN A 11 19.81 -6.45 0.97
N LEU A 12 20.16 -7.70 1.07
CA LEU A 12 19.38 -8.68 1.81
C LEU A 12 19.54 -8.46 3.32
N ASP A 13 18.46 -8.73 4.06
CA ASP A 13 18.43 -8.72 5.53
C ASP A 13 18.84 -7.36 6.18
N GLU A 14 18.55 -6.26 5.48
CA GLU A 14 18.81 -4.91 5.97
C GLU A 14 17.52 -4.11 6.23
N ILE A 15 17.57 -3.24 7.25
CA ILE A 15 16.53 -2.27 7.57
C ILE A 15 17.00 -0.89 7.14
N TYR A 16 16.18 -0.20 6.33
CA TYR A 16 16.44 1.15 5.85
C TYR A 16 15.52 2.16 6.55
N HIS A 17 16.10 3.11 7.28
CA HIS A 17 15.37 4.19 7.94
C HIS A 17 15.37 5.44 7.06
N GLN A 18 14.40 5.52 6.16
CA GLN A 18 14.23 6.67 5.26
C GLN A 18 12.80 6.70 4.67
N ASP A 19 12.45 7.79 4.00
CA ASP A 19 11.19 7.88 3.25
C ASP A 19 11.10 6.79 2.18
N CYS A 20 9.94 6.12 2.09
CA CYS A 20 9.78 4.97 1.21
C CYS A 20 9.85 5.35 -0.28
N LEU A 21 9.32 6.52 -0.66
CA LEU A 21 9.35 6.97 -2.05
C LEU A 21 10.78 7.29 -2.49
N GLU A 22 11.56 7.95 -1.63
CA GLU A 22 12.98 8.22 -1.90
C GLU A 22 13.80 6.92 -1.93
N PHE A 23 13.50 5.95 -1.05
CA PHE A 23 14.11 4.63 -1.12
C PHE A 23 13.82 3.95 -2.46
N LEU A 24 12.55 3.89 -2.86
CA LEU A 24 12.13 3.22 -4.09
C LEU A 24 12.77 3.84 -5.33
N LYS A 25 12.82 5.17 -5.44
CA LYS A 25 13.46 5.87 -6.57
C LYS A 25 14.92 5.46 -6.79
N ASN A 26 15.63 5.09 -5.73
CA ASN A 26 17.02 4.66 -5.78
C ASN A 26 17.18 3.16 -6.08
N GLN A 27 16.09 2.39 -6.10
CA GLN A 27 16.14 0.96 -6.40
C GLN A 27 16.09 0.67 -7.89
N LYS A 28 16.75 -0.42 -8.29
CA LYS A 28 16.72 -0.93 -9.67
C LYS A 28 15.31 -1.42 -10.02
N ALA A 29 14.85 -1.16 -11.22
CA ALA A 29 13.60 -1.72 -11.73
C ALA A 29 13.64 -3.25 -11.77
N ASN A 30 12.50 -3.90 -11.54
CA ASN A 30 12.34 -5.36 -11.59
C ASN A 30 13.33 -6.11 -10.66
N SER A 31 13.57 -5.60 -9.46
CA SER A 31 14.56 -6.17 -8.51
C SER A 31 13.89 -6.85 -7.31
N ILE A 32 12.65 -6.58 -7.00
CA ILE A 32 11.95 -7.06 -5.80
C ILE A 32 10.90 -8.11 -6.17
N ASN A 33 10.90 -9.24 -5.46
CA ASN A 33 9.97 -10.34 -5.70
C ASN A 33 8.62 -10.14 -5.01
N LEU A 34 8.65 -9.66 -3.76
CA LEU A 34 7.49 -9.48 -2.91
C LEU A 34 7.54 -8.14 -2.21
N ILE A 35 6.44 -7.42 -2.23
CA ILE A 35 6.23 -6.21 -1.44
C ILE A 35 4.99 -6.42 -0.57
N VAL A 36 5.14 -6.23 0.74
CA VAL A 36 4.03 -6.22 1.69
C VAL A 36 4.10 -4.92 2.47
N THR A 37 3.03 -4.17 2.50
CA THR A 37 2.99 -2.91 3.25
C THR A 37 1.62 -2.61 3.84
N SER A 38 1.65 -1.88 4.95
CA SER A 38 0.48 -1.27 5.58
C SER A 38 0.80 0.23 5.75
N PRO A 39 0.50 1.06 4.75
CA PRO A 39 0.79 2.49 4.82
C PRO A 39 -0.03 3.18 5.92
N PRO A 40 0.32 4.39 6.33
CA PRO A 40 -0.51 5.17 7.25
C PRO A 40 -1.96 5.23 6.74
N TYR A 41 -2.93 4.86 7.58
CA TYR A 41 -4.34 4.94 7.21
C TYR A 41 -4.81 6.39 7.22
N ALA A 42 -5.77 6.70 6.35
CA ALA A 42 -6.27 8.06 6.21
C ALA A 42 -6.75 8.64 7.55
N ASP A 43 -6.38 9.88 7.82
CA ASP A 43 -6.69 10.63 9.05
C ASP A 43 -6.29 9.95 10.37
N GLN A 44 -5.49 8.91 10.35
CA GLN A 44 -5.04 8.26 11.57
C GLN A 44 -3.67 8.80 12.02
N ARG A 45 -3.48 8.80 13.35
CA ARG A 45 -2.20 9.16 13.99
C ARG A 45 -1.59 10.49 13.50
N LYS A 46 -2.43 11.51 13.31
CA LYS A 46 -2.01 12.87 12.87
C LYS A 46 -0.83 13.44 13.64
N LYS A 47 -0.75 13.12 14.94
CA LYS A 47 0.36 13.58 15.82
C LYS A 47 1.66 12.80 15.64
N THR A 48 1.63 11.60 15.03
CA THR A 48 2.79 10.71 14.91
C THR A 48 3.45 10.80 13.55
N TYR A 49 2.64 10.77 12.44
CA TYR A 49 3.17 10.79 11.07
C TYR A 49 2.53 11.86 10.17
N GLY A 50 1.88 12.87 10.75
CA GLY A 50 1.22 13.93 9.99
C GLY A 50 -0.19 13.58 9.48
N GLY A 51 -0.54 12.31 9.32
CA GLY A 51 -1.83 11.82 8.84
C GLY A 51 -2.20 12.35 7.45
N ILE A 52 -2.56 11.47 6.53
CA ILE A 52 -3.00 11.86 5.19
C ILE A 52 -4.53 12.05 5.24
N PRO A 53 -5.07 13.21 4.84
CA PRO A 53 -6.52 13.41 4.77
C PRO A 53 -7.16 12.39 3.80
N VAL A 54 -8.39 11.95 4.11
CA VAL A 54 -9.15 11.02 3.25
C VAL A 54 -9.20 11.53 1.80
N LYS A 55 -9.50 12.80 1.60
CA LYS A 55 -9.63 13.42 0.27
C LYS A 55 -8.34 13.44 -0.56
N ASP A 56 -7.17 13.44 0.11
CA ASP A 56 -5.85 13.54 -0.54
C ASP A 56 -5.15 12.18 -0.61
N TYR A 57 -5.76 11.12 -0.05
CA TYR A 57 -5.10 9.83 0.15
C TYR A 57 -4.73 9.14 -1.17
N VAL A 58 -5.61 9.16 -2.13
CA VAL A 58 -5.40 8.54 -3.44
C VAL A 58 -4.23 9.23 -4.14
N ASP A 59 -4.28 10.55 -4.28
CA ASP A 59 -3.25 11.34 -4.94
C ASP A 59 -1.89 11.20 -4.25
N TRP A 60 -1.88 11.10 -2.93
CA TRP A 60 -0.65 10.85 -2.16
C TRP A 60 -0.04 9.47 -2.45
N PHE A 61 -0.87 8.42 -2.57
CA PHE A 61 -0.37 7.06 -2.73
C PHE A 61 0.01 6.72 -4.18
N LEU A 62 -0.59 7.34 -5.17
CA LEU A 62 -0.37 7.01 -6.59
C LEU A 62 1.10 7.14 -7.05
N PRO A 63 1.88 8.16 -6.68
CA PRO A 63 3.32 8.21 -6.98
C PRO A 63 4.10 7.05 -6.35
N ILE A 64 3.76 6.67 -5.11
CA ILE A 64 4.36 5.53 -4.42
C ILE A 64 4.03 4.25 -5.17
N SER A 65 2.76 4.07 -5.56
CA SER A 65 2.28 2.91 -6.32
C SER A 65 3.03 2.73 -7.64
N LEU A 66 3.33 3.80 -8.37
CA LEU A 66 4.13 3.75 -9.61
C LEU A 66 5.55 3.23 -9.36
N GLU A 67 6.20 3.70 -8.30
CA GLU A 67 7.54 3.26 -7.95
C GLU A 67 7.55 1.82 -7.43
N LEU A 68 6.55 1.42 -6.62
CA LEU A 68 6.35 0.02 -6.21
C LEU A 68 6.23 -0.87 -7.45
N LYS A 69 5.43 -0.46 -8.44
CA LYS A 69 5.28 -1.20 -9.70
C LYS A 69 6.59 -1.27 -10.47
N ARG A 70 7.35 -0.18 -10.55
CA ARG A 70 8.63 -0.14 -11.27
C ARG A 70 9.64 -1.13 -10.69
N VAL A 71 9.79 -1.17 -9.35
CA VAL A 71 10.78 -2.02 -8.67
C VAL A 71 10.36 -3.48 -8.57
N LEU A 72 9.05 -3.76 -8.56
CA LEU A 72 8.54 -5.13 -8.51
C LEU A 72 8.92 -5.89 -9.78
N LYS A 73 9.34 -7.15 -9.66
CA LYS A 73 9.57 -8.04 -10.82
C LYS A 73 8.26 -8.31 -11.56
N PRO A 74 8.30 -8.66 -12.86
CA PRO A 74 7.11 -9.01 -13.62
C PRO A 74 6.27 -10.12 -12.96
N THR A 75 6.92 -11.14 -12.39
CA THR A 75 6.28 -12.28 -11.69
C THR A 75 6.06 -12.02 -10.19
N GLY A 76 6.43 -10.84 -9.69
CA GLY A 76 6.35 -10.50 -8.28
C GLY A 76 4.93 -10.16 -7.81
N SER A 77 4.74 -10.18 -6.50
CA SER A 77 3.48 -9.90 -5.82
C SER A 77 3.58 -8.64 -4.96
N PHE A 78 2.53 -7.84 -4.98
CA PHE A 78 2.35 -6.71 -4.08
C PHE A 78 1.10 -6.90 -3.23
N VAL A 79 1.25 -6.96 -1.90
CA VAL A 79 0.16 -7.08 -0.94
C VAL A 79 0.04 -5.78 -0.15
N LEU A 80 -1.11 -5.12 -0.29
CA LEU A 80 -1.45 -3.88 0.38
C LEU A 80 -2.47 -4.14 1.49
N ASN A 81 -2.03 -4.06 2.75
CA ASN A 81 -2.94 -4.08 3.88
C ASN A 81 -3.48 -2.67 4.13
N ILE A 82 -4.78 -2.49 3.96
CA ILE A 82 -5.43 -1.19 4.05
C ILE A 82 -6.88 -1.32 4.51
N LYS A 83 -7.41 -0.26 5.09
CA LYS A 83 -8.78 -0.20 5.57
C LYS A 83 -9.40 1.17 5.38
N GLU A 84 -10.69 1.17 5.04
CA GLU A 84 -11.49 2.37 4.97
C GLU A 84 -11.71 2.96 6.36
N LYS A 85 -11.76 4.29 6.42
CA LYS A 85 -12.21 5.05 7.58
C LYS A 85 -13.70 5.37 7.42
N ALA A 86 -14.42 5.45 8.54
CA ALA A 86 -15.73 6.07 8.55
C ALA A 86 -15.57 7.56 8.90
N VAL A 87 -16.22 8.41 8.13
CA VAL A 87 -16.30 9.86 8.29
C VAL A 87 -17.77 10.21 8.37
N ASP A 88 -18.19 10.95 9.39
CA ASP A 88 -19.56 11.41 9.60
C ASP A 88 -20.63 10.29 9.50
N GLY A 89 -20.28 9.08 9.95
CA GLY A 89 -21.17 7.93 9.96
C GLY A 89 -21.16 7.08 8.69
N GLU A 90 -20.48 7.51 7.62
CA GLU A 90 -20.36 6.80 6.35
C GLU A 90 -18.94 6.27 6.12
N ARG A 91 -18.79 5.14 5.43
CA ARG A 91 -17.46 4.66 4.99
C ARG A 91 -16.95 5.50 3.85
N ALA A 92 -15.76 6.03 4.00
CA ALA A 92 -15.06 6.73 2.93
C ALA A 92 -14.63 5.76 1.83
N THR A 93 -14.77 6.16 0.58
CA THR A 93 -14.55 5.32 -0.61
C THR A 93 -13.10 5.28 -1.10
N TYR A 94 -12.19 5.99 -0.42
CA TYR A 94 -10.81 6.18 -0.90
C TYR A 94 -10.05 4.86 -1.21
N VAL A 95 -10.36 3.75 -0.50
CA VAL A 95 -9.72 2.45 -0.80
C VAL A 95 -10.22 1.89 -2.13
N LEU A 96 -11.52 2.01 -2.42
CA LEU A 96 -12.11 1.58 -3.69
C LEU A 96 -11.59 2.44 -4.84
N GLU A 97 -11.53 3.76 -4.65
CA GLU A 97 -10.97 4.71 -5.61
C GLU A 97 -9.50 4.40 -5.89
N LEU A 98 -8.71 4.13 -4.83
CA LEU A 98 -7.31 3.74 -4.97
C LEU A 98 -7.14 2.47 -5.82
N ILE A 99 -7.97 1.44 -5.60
CA ILE A 99 -7.95 0.22 -6.42
C ILE A 99 -8.17 0.57 -7.90
N LEU A 100 -9.17 1.41 -8.20
CA LEU A 100 -9.50 1.79 -9.57
C LEU A 100 -8.37 2.59 -10.22
N GLU A 101 -7.78 3.55 -9.51
CA GLU A 101 -6.66 4.36 -10.03
C GLU A 101 -5.38 3.52 -10.21
N MET A 102 -5.07 2.62 -9.29
CA MET A 102 -3.95 1.68 -9.46
C MET A 102 -4.15 0.78 -10.68
N ARG A 103 -5.38 0.33 -10.97
CA ARG A 103 -5.68 -0.40 -12.19
C ARG A 103 -5.42 0.45 -13.46
N LYS A 104 -5.72 1.74 -13.45
CA LYS A 104 -5.37 2.67 -14.55
C LYS A 104 -3.85 2.80 -14.72
N GLN A 105 -3.08 2.69 -13.64
CA GLN A 105 -1.62 2.59 -13.70
C GLN A 105 -1.13 1.23 -14.27
N GLY A 106 -2.04 0.30 -14.59
CA GLY A 106 -1.76 -1.01 -15.15
C GLY A 106 -1.42 -2.08 -14.12
N TRP A 107 -1.83 -1.93 -12.86
CA TRP A 107 -1.86 -3.02 -11.90
C TRP A 107 -3.01 -3.99 -12.23
N LEU A 108 -2.78 -5.27 -12.00
CA LEU A 108 -3.83 -6.28 -11.95
C LEU A 108 -4.19 -6.51 -10.48
N TRP A 109 -5.42 -6.22 -10.11
CA TRP A 109 -5.96 -6.61 -8.80
C TRP A 109 -6.44 -8.05 -8.92
N VAL A 110 -5.69 -8.99 -8.35
CA VAL A 110 -5.90 -10.42 -8.58
C VAL A 110 -6.65 -11.12 -7.47
N GLU A 111 -6.52 -10.63 -6.21
CA GLU A 111 -7.20 -11.25 -5.08
C GLU A 111 -7.36 -10.24 -3.92
N GLU A 112 -8.28 -10.56 -3.02
CA GLU A 112 -8.48 -9.84 -1.77
C GLU A 112 -8.63 -10.84 -0.62
N TYR A 113 -7.73 -10.73 0.35
CA TYR A 113 -7.80 -11.53 1.58
C TYR A 113 -8.35 -10.69 2.72
N VAL A 114 -9.12 -11.33 3.59
CA VAL A 114 -9.65 -10.70 4.79
C VAL A 114 -8.78 -11.09 5.99
N TRP A 115 -8.11 -10.09 6.57
CA TRP A 115 -7.42 -10.30 7.84
C TRP A 115 -8.41 -10.11 8.99
N HIS A 116 -8.94 -11.22 9.52
CA HIS A 116 -9.81 -11.20 10.68
C HIS A 116 -9.02 -11.05 11.98
N LYS A 117 -9.41 -10.09 12.81
CA LYS A 117 -8.79 -9.81 14.12
C LYS A 117 -9.60 -10.46 15.22
N LYS A 118 -9.04 -11.44 15.93
CA LYS A 118 -9.67 -12.08 17.09
C LYS A 118 -10.03 -11.07 18.19
N ASN A 119 -9.11 -10.11 18.43
CA ASN A 119 -9.25 -9.04 19.42
C ASN A 119 -9.39 -7.71 18.68
N SER A 120 -10.62 -7.35 18.30
CA SER A 120 -10.88 -6.02 17.75
C SER A 120 -10.79 -4.96 18.85
N PHE A 121 -10.30 -3.76 18.47
CA PHE A 121 -10.19 -2.65 19.42
C PHE A 121 -11.55 -2.36 20.07
N PRO A 122 -11.63 -2.25 21.43
CA PRO A 122 -12.86 -1.94 22.10
C PRO A 122 -13.32 -0.52 21.71
N GLY A 123 -14.56 -0.41 21.23
CA GLY A 123 -15.18 0.86 20.86
C GLY A 123 -16.68 0.73 20.92
N LYS A 124 -17.36 1.74 21.42
CA LYS A 124 -18.81 1.86 21.33
C LYS A 124 -19.13 2.76 20.14
N TRP A 125 -19.79 2.20 19.16
CA TRP A 125 -20.28 2.92 18.00
C TRP A 125 -21.80 2.91 18.04
N PRO A 126 -22.48 4.05 18.08
CA PRO A 126 -23.94 4.06 18.26
C PRO A 126 -24.71 3.54 17.04
N ASN A 127 -24.08 3.52 15.87
CA ASN A 127 -24.75 3.28 14.59
C ASN A 127 -24.12 2.16 13.73
N ARG A 128 -23.20 1.36 14.27
CA ARG A 128 -22.57 0.24 13.54
C ARG A 128 -21.98 -0.81 14.46
N PHE A 129 -21.79 -2.00 13.90
CA PHE A 129 -21.10 -3.09 14.58
C PHE A 129 -19.59 -2.85 14.71
N ARG A 130 -18.96 -3.60 15.61
CA ARG A 130 -17.52 -3.58 15.82
C ARG A 130 -16.79 -4.00 14.55
N ASP A 131 -15.74 -3.28 14.25
CA ASP A 131 -14.92 -3.48 13.08
C ASP A 131 -13.73 -4.40 13.42
N SER A 132 -13.75 -5.64 12.93
CA SER A 132 -12.82 -6.71 13.32
C SER A 132 -11.99 -7.27 12.16
N TRP A 133 -11.95 -6.59 11.00
CA TRP A 133 -11.21 -7.07 9.84
C TRP A 133 -10.54 -5.94 9.06
N GLU A 134 -9.55 -6.30 8.27
CA GLU A 134 -8.87 -5.42 7.32
C GLU A 134 -8.72 -6.11 5.98
N ARG A 135 -8.51 -5.33 4.92
CA ARG A 135 -8.27 -5.82 3.57
C ARG A 135 -6.78 -6.05 3.36
N CYS A 136 -6.43 -7.17 2.74
CA CYS A 136 -5.12 -7.40 2.15
C CYS A 136 -5.31 -7.54 0.65
N LEU A 137 -5.11 -6.45 -0.08
CA LEU A 137 -5.31 -6.38 -1.52
C LEU A 137 -4.07 -6.91 -2.22
N HIS A 138 -4.23 -7.91 -3.09
CA HIS A 138 -3.13 -8.49 -3.85
C HIS A 138 -3.12 -7.94 -5.27
N PHE A 139 -2.00 -7.34 -5.64
CA PHE A 139 -1.75 -6.78 -6.96
C PHE A 139 -0.55 -7.45 -7.62
N THR A 140 -0.59 -7.54 -8.96
CA THR A 140 0.49 -8.07 -9.79
C THR A 140 0.68 -7.22 -11.04
N LYS A 141 1.78 -7.43 -11.76
CA LYS A 141 2.05 -6.74 -13.05
C LYS A 141 1.52 -7.55 -14.23
N GLN A 142 1.38 -8.86 -14.09
CA GLN A 142 0.96 -9.79 -15.13
C GLN A 142 0.15 -10.94 -14.55
N LYS A 143 -0.52 -11.71 -15.42
CA LYS A 143 -1.39 -12.82 -14.99
C LYS A 143 -0.62 -14.01 -14.44
N ASN A 144 0.55 -14.29 -14.99
CA ASN A 144 1.39 -15.42 -14.56
C ASN A 144 2.32 -14.92 -13.44
N ILE A 145 2.03 -15.31 -12.22
CA ILE A 145 2.80 -14.97 -11.01
C ILE A 145 3.40 -16.25 -10.42
N MET A 146 4.51 -16.10 -9.69
CA MET A 146 5.03 -17.18 -8.85
C MET A 146 4.32 -17.11 -7.50
N LEU A 147 3.69 -18.21 -7.12
CA LEU A 147 3.08 -18.46 -5.81
C LEU A 147 3.75 -19.74 -5.27
N ASP A 148 4.99 -19.62 -4.80
CA ASP A 148 5.70 -20.69 -4.10
C ASP A 148 5.69 -20.42 -2.61
#